data_41a967ef7024613d6437c0b428395f03
#
_entry.id   41a967ef7024613d6437c0b428395f03
#
_cell.length_a   1.000
_cell.length_b   1.000
_cell.length_c   1.000
_cell.angle_alpha   90.00
_cell.angle_beta   90.00
_cell.angle_gamma   90.00
#
_symmetry.space_group_name_H-M   'P 1'
#
loop_
_entity.id
_entity.type
_entity.pdbx_description
1 polymer ?
#
loop_
_entity_poly.entity_id
_entity_poly.type
_entity_poly.pdbx_seq_one_letter_code
_entity_poly.pdbx_strand_id
1 'polypeptide(L)'
;MRHRHTLTRAVVYASLMFISLPLIAADTLPKGLLLLDGREAPPLVLNNLDGEPWDISQSRGHWLFVHFWATWCGPCRKEMPTIQAIFQKFDPSQLEIVLINTAESEDTVFTFLAELAPDITPLMDRDGLVTERWQPRGLPATFFVDPEGRLQYLALGGRPWDSPEYLAFVQRLVRQ
;
A
#
# COMPACT_ATOMS: atom_id res chain seq x y z
N MET A 1 -64.70 -60.20 18.69
CA MET A 1 -63.28 -59.92 18.75
C MET A 1 -63.00 -58.67 17.87
N ARG A 2 -62.73 -57.51 18.50
CA ARG A 2 -62.46 -56.23 17.79
C ARG A 2 -60.98 -55.91 17.87
N HIS A 3 -60.28 -55.96 16.73
CA HIS A 3 -58.88 -55.54 16.63
C HIS A 3 -58.84 -54.00 16.49
N ARG A 4 -58.20 -53.33 17.45
CA ARG A 4 -57.86 -51.88 17.44
C ARG A 4 -56.51 -51.75 16.77
N HIS A 5 -56.44 -51.17 15.57
CA HIS A 5 -55.22 -50.76 14.94
C HIS A 5 -54.78 -49.39 15.47
N THR A 6 -53.67 -49.34 16.20
CA THR A 6 -53.00 -48.11 16.66
C THR A 6 -52.09 -47.62 15.54
N LEU A 7 -52.43 -46.50 14.91
CA LEU A 7 -51.59 -45.80 13.94
C LEU A 7 -50.61 -44.91 14.68
N THR A 8 -49.34 -45.32 14.68
CA THR A 8 -48.25 -44.50 15.20
C THR A 8 -47.85 -43.46 14.15
N ARG A 9 -48.15 -42.17 14.44
CA ARG A 9 -47.70 -41.03 13.59
C ARG A 9 -46.21 -40.77 13.86
N ALA A 10 -45.35 -41.06 12.92
CA ALA A 10 -43.94 -40.63 12.92
C ALA A 10 -43.86 -39.13 12.56
N VAL A 11 -43.40 -38.34 13.49
CA VAL A 11 -43.15 -36.91 13.27
C VAL A 11 -41.71 -36.80 12.76
N VAL A 12 -41.55 -36.48 11.46
CA VAL A 12 -40.25 -36.23 10.83
C VAL A 12 -39.85 -34.78 11.12
N TYR A 13 -38.90 -34.55 12.00
CA TYR A 13 -38.28 -33.24 12.20
C TYR A 13 -37.29 -32.98 11.05
N ALA A 14 -37.67 -32.12 10.10
CA ALA A 14 -36.78 -31.59 9.12
C ALA A 14 -35.91 -30.51 9.76
N SER A 15 -34.67 -30.85 10.13
CA SER A 15 -33.68 -29.88 10.58
C SER A 15 -33.24 -29.00 9.40
N LEU A 16 -33.74 -27.77 9.34
CA LEU A 16 -33.25 -26.75 8.42
C LEU A 16 -31.83 -26.31 8.89
N MET A 17 -30.79 -26.85 8.25
CA MET A 17 -29.44 -26.34 8.38
C MET A 17 -29.36 -24.97 7.70
N PHE A 18 -29.34 -23.89 8.47
CA PHE A 18 -29.00 -22.56 8.00
C PHE A 18 -27.51 -22.54 7.65
N ILE A 19 -27.18 -22.69 6.39
CA ILE A 19 -25.83 -22.43 5.87
C ILE A 19 -25.67 -20.90 5.87
N SER A 20 -24.99 -20.39 6.90
CA SER A 20 -24.56 -18.99 6.94
C SER A 20 -23.45 -18.83 5.89
N LEU A 21 -23.80 -18.34 4.71
CA LEU A 21 -22.79 -17.87 3.76
C LEU A 21 -22.06 -16.67 4.40
N PRO A 22 -20.71 -16.71 4.46
CA PRO A 22 -19.96 -15.53 4.86
C PRO A 22 -20.28 -14.41 3.87
N LEU A 23 -20.78 -13.30 4.38
CA LEU A 23 -20.93 -12.06 3.64
C LEU A 23 -19.51 -11.59 3.28
N ILE A 24 -19.06 -11.86 2.06
CA ILE A 24 -17.81 -11.30 1.54
C ILE A 24 -18.07 -9.79 1.44
N ALA A 25 -17.56 -9.05 2.42
CA ALA A 25 -17.56 -7.60 2.36
C ALA A 25 -16.84 -7.20 1.06
N ALA A 26 -17.55 -6.49 0.18
CA ALA A 26 -16.94 -5.95 -1.03
C ALA A 26 -15.71 -5.13 -0.61
N ASP A 27 -14.55 -5.50 -1.14
CA ASP A 27 -13.26 -4.89 -0.81
C ASP A 27 -13.21 -3.49 -1.43
N THR A 28 -13.77 -2.52 -0.69
CA THR A 28 -13.76 -1.12 -1.14
C THR A 28 -12.36 -0.55 -0.93
N LEU A 29 -11.80 0.03 -2.01
CA LEU A 29 -10.52 0.73 -1.90
C LEU A 29 -10.65 1.94 -0.96
N PRO A 30 -9.62 2.23 -0.15
CA PRO A 30 -9.55 3.45 0.63
C PRO A 30 -9.77 4.69 -0.24
N LYS A 31 -10.37 5.71 0.35
CA LYS A 31 -10.67 6.96 -0.35
C LYS A 31 -9.41 7.57 -0.96
N GLY A 32 -9.43 7.81 -2.28
CA GLY A 32 -8.32 8.43 -3.00
C GLY A 32 -7.24 7.47 -3.47
N LEU A 33 -7.43 6.15 -3.30
CA LEU A 33 -6.71 5.15 -4.08
C LEU A 33 -7.44 4.90 -5.40
N LEU A 34 -6.66 4.80 -6.46
CA LEU A 34 -7.10 4.47 -7.81
C LEU A 34 -6.49 3.12 -8.20
N LEU A 35 -7.30 2.24 -8.77
CA LEU A 35 -6.80 1.02 -9.40
C LEU A 35 -6.12 1.39 -10.72
N LEU A 36 -4.95 0.83 -10.99
CA LEU A 36 -4.22 0.98 -12.24
C LEU A 36 -4.42 -0.25 -13.15
N ASP A 37 -3.87 -0.17 -14.36
CA ASP A 37 -4.03 -1.18 -15.41
C ASP A 37 -3.09 -2.39 -15.29
N GLY A 38 -2.24 -2.45 -14.25
CA GLY A 38 -1.29 -3.53 -14.05
C GLY A 38 -0.11 -3.54 -15.04
N ARG A 39 0.16 -2.40 -15.71
CA ARG A 39 1.32 -2.27 -16.59
C ARG A 39 2.62 -2.35 -15.79
N GLU A 40 3.70 -2.72 -16.44
CA GLU A 40 5.03 -2.73 -15.84
C GLU A 40 5.42 -1.35 -15.30
N ALA A 41 6.00 -1.33 -14.09
CA ALA A 41 6.50 -0.10 -13.49
C ALA A 41 7.66 0.46 -14.34
N PRO A 42 7.72 1.79 -14.57
CA PRO A 42 8.83 2.38 -15.29
C PRO A 42 10.16 2.10 -14.57
N PRO A 43 11.28 2.05 -15.32
CA PRO A 43 12.61 1.90 -14.72
C PRO A 43 12.86 2.99 -13.66
N LEU A 44 13.42 2.56 -12.51
CA LEU A 44 13.79 3.42 -11.42
C LEU A 44 15.14 2.97 -10.88
N VAL A 45 16.16 3.79 -11.13
CA VAL A 45 17.53 3.61 -10.62
C VAL A 45 17.97 4.97 -10.10
N LEU A 46 18.19 5.09 -8.80
CA LEU A 46 18.60 6.31 -8.12
C LEU A 46 19.58 5.97 -7.00
N ASN A 47 20.36 6.97 -6.57
CA ASN A 47 21.14 6.85 -5.35
C ASN A 47 20.33 7.36 -4.15
N ASN A 48 20.56 6.75 -2.99
CA ASN A 48 20.06 7.27 -1.72
C ASN A 48 20.90 8.46 -1.23
N LEU A 49 20.57 9.01 -0.06
CA LEU A 49 21.31 10.12 0.57
C LEU A 49 22.78 9.77 0.86
N ASP A 50 23.10 8.50 1.08
CA ASP A 50 24.45 8.02 1.37
C ASP A 50 25.26 7.74 0.09
N GLY A 51 24.64 7.95 -1.09
CA GLY A 51 25.23 7.71 -2.40
C GLY A 51 25.19 6.26 -2.87
N GLU A 52 24.50 5.38 -2.14
CA GLU A 52 24.33 3.98 -2.49
C GLU A 52 23.28 3.82 -3.60
N PRO A 53 23.55 3.04 -4.66
CA PRO A 53 22.60 2.84 -5.74
C PRO A 53 21.46 1.90 -5.32
N TRP A 54 20.24 2.26 -5.71
CA TRP A 54 19.05 1.44 -5.58
C TRP A 54 18.38 1.25 -6.94
N ASP A 55 17.93 0.05 -7.24
CA ASP A 55 17.30 -0.33 -8.51
C ASP A 55 16.04 -1.13 -8.25
N ILE A 56 14.90 -0.69 -8.80
CA ILE A 56 13.59 -1.34 -8.66
C ILE A 56 13.59 -2.82 -9.08
N SER A 57 14.50 -3.22 -9.97
CA SER A 57 14.60 -4.62 -10.40
C SER A 57 15.02 -5.58 -9.28
N GLN A 58 15.64 -5.06 -8.21
CA GLN A 58 16.06 -5.83 -7.04
C GLN A 58 14.90 -6.10 -6.05
N SER A 59 13.78 -5.40 -6.21
CA SER A 59 12.62 -5.46 -5.29
C SER A 59 11.53 -6.40 -5.82
N ARG A 60 11.88 -7.41 -6.58
CA ARG A 60 10.93 -8.45 -7.01
C ARG A 60 10.62 -9.41 -5.86
N GLY A 61 9.37 -9.90 -5.79
CA GLY A 61 8.94 -10.86 -4.79
C GLY A 61 8.27 -10.26 -3.55
N HIS A 62 8.18 -8.94 -3.43
CA HIS A 62 7.44 -8.24 -2.38
C HIS A 62 6.77 -6.96 -2.91
N TRP A 63 5.84 -6.42 -2.15
CA TRP A 63 5.16 -5.18 -2.51
C TRP A 63 6.08 -3.98 -2.30
N LEU A 64 5.98 -2.98 -3.21
CA LEU A 64 6.63 -1.68 -3.07
C LEU A 64 5.59 -0.58 -2.84
N PHE A 65 5.92 0.32 -1.90
CA PHE A 65 5.29 1.60 -1.67
C PHE A 65 6.25 2.67 -2.22
N VAL A 66 6.05 3.09 -3.48
CA VAL A 66 6.91 4.08 -4.17
C VAL A 66 6.26 5.46 -4.04
N HIS A 67 6.90 6.34 -3.26
CA HIS A 67 6.32 7.62 -2.85
C HIS A 67 7.12 8.81 -3.36
N PHE A 68 6.51 9.64 -4.20
CA PHE A 68 7.10 10.87 -4.74
C PHE A 68 6.71 12.06 -3.88
N TRP A 69 7.71 12.85 -3.45
CA TRP A 69 7.52 13.94 -2.51
C TRP A 69 8.58 15.03 -2.63
N ALA A 70 8.36 16.18 -1.95
CA ALA A 70 9.34 17.23 -1.80
C ALA A 70 9.15 17.96 -0.45
N THR A 71 10.18 18.61 0.05
CA THR A 71 10.14 19.33 1.35
C THR A 71 9.23 20.55 1.31
N TRP A 72 9.13 21.22 0.17
CA TRP A 72 8.25 22.39 -0.05
C TRP A 72 6.76 22.00 -0.23
N CYS A 73 6.46 20.75 -0.41
CA CYS A 73 5.10 20.24 -0.62
C CYS A 73 4.34 20.17 0.72
N GLY A 74 3.41 21.07 0.96
CA GLY A 74 2.65 21.13 2.22
C GLY A 74 1.92 19.85 2.61
N PRO A 75 1.18 19.18 1.72
CA PRO A 75 0.58 17.86 2.00
C PRO A 75 1.60 16.77 2.30
N CYS A 76 2.78 16.76 1.62
CA CYS A 76 3.85 15.81 1.87
C CYS A 76 4.39 15.93 3.31
N ARG A 77 4.62 17.16 3.77
CA ARG A 77 5.06 17.44 5.14
C ARG A 77 4.10 16.88 6.19
N LYS A 78 2.79 17.01 5.94
CA LYS A 78 1.74 16.54 6.87
C LYS A 78 1.65 15.03 6.98
N GLU A 79 1.91 14.30 5.89
CA GLU A 79 1.80 12.84 5.89
C GLU A 79 3.08 12.12 6.32
N MET A 80 4.25 12.79 6.27
CA MET A 80 5.55 12.16 6.54
C MET A 80 5.61 11.39 7.87
N PRO A 81 5.07 11.90 9.00
CA PRO A 81 5.03 11.13 10.24
C PRO A 81 4.20 9.83 10.13
N THR A 82 3.15 9.80 9.29
CA THR A 82 2.34 8.61 9.08
C THR A 82 3.05 7.57 8.20
N ILE A 83 3.90 8.03 7.27
CA ILE A 83 4.79 7.17 6.48
C ILE A 83 5.87 6.56 7.40
N GLN A 84 6.48 7.37 8.26
CA GLN A 84 7.41 6.88 9.28
C GLN A 84 6.77 5.77 10.15
N ALA A 85 5.51 5.95 10.55
CA ALA A 85 4.79 4.96 11.35
C ALA A 85 4.56 3.63 10.61
N ILE A 86 4.25 3.67 9.30
CA ILE A 86 4.10 2.44 8.52
C ILE A 86 5.46 1.80 8.20
N PHE A 87 6.51 2.59 8.00
CA PHE A 87 7.87 2.11 7.80
C PHE A 87 8.35 1.25 8.98
N GLN A 88 8.06 1.67 10.21
CA GLN A 88 8.38 0.91 11.42
C GLN A 88 7.51 -0.33 11.64
N LYS A 89 6.35 -0.39 10.97
CA LYS A 89 5.34 -1.42 11.21
C LYS A 89 5.45 -2.64 10.30
N PHE A 90 5.87 -2.44 9.04
CA PHE A 90 5.92 -3.50 8.06
C PHE A 90 7.35 -4.00 7.86
N ASP A 91 7.48 -5.33 7.72
CA ASP A 91 8.76 -5.95 7.35
C ASP A 91 9.08 -5.61 5.88
N PRO A 92 10.30 -5.11 5.59
CA PRO A 92 10.70 -4.79 4.21
C PRO A 92 10.59 -5.97 3.22
N SER A 93 10.66 -7.21 3.70
CA SER A 93 10.45 -8.40 2.86
C SER A 93 9.00 -8.60 2.42
N GLN A 94 8.05 -7.89 3.04
CA GLN A 94 6.63 -7.88 2.69
C GLN A 94 6.23 -6.60 1.97
N LEU A 95 6.67 -5.46 2.49
CA LEU A 95 6.43 -4.13 1.94
C LEU A 95 7.71 -3.29 2.04
N GLU A 96 8.38 -3.07 0.93
CA GLU A 96 9.48 -2.11 0.88
C GLU A 96 8.92 -0.70 0.64
N ILE A 97 9.32 0.25 1.50
CA ILE A 97 8.89 1.65 1.41
C ILE A 97 10.05 2.48 0.85
N VAL A 98 9.82 3.03 -0.34
CA VAL A 98 10.78 3.80 -1.11
C VAL A 98 10.27 5.22 -1.28
N LEU A 99 10.95 6.19 -0.68
CA LEU A 99 10.64 7.62 -0.81
C LEU A 99 11.55 8.25 -1.85
N ILE A 100 10.99 8.87 -2.89
CA ILE A 100 11.72 9.56 -3.95
C ILE A 100 11.56 11.06 -3.75
N ASN A 101 12.64 11.72 -3.40
CA ASN A 101 12.65 13.18 -3.33
C ASN A 101 12.88 13.77 -4.72
N THR A 102 12.02 14.70 -5.11
CA THR A 102 12.00 15.31 -6.45
C THR A 102 12.73 16.64 -6.45
N ALA A 103 13.85 16.71 -7.16
CA ALA A 103 14.56 17.94 -7.57
C ALA A 103 15.01 18.85 -6.41
N GLU A 104 15.52 18.27 -5.32
CA GLU A 104 16.09 19.02 -4.19
C GLU A 104 17.52 18.57 -3.87
N SER A 105 18.24 19.35 -3.05
CA SER A 105 19.58 19.00 -2.56
C SER A 105 19.51 18.05 -1.36
N GLU A 106 20.58 17.27 -1.18
CA GLU A 106 20.71 16.34 -0.05
C GLU A 106 20.62 17.05 1.30
N ASP A 107 21.26 18.19 1.46
CA ASP A 107 21.24 18.96 2.73
C ASP A 107 19.84 19.38 3.13
N THR A 108 19.02 19.82 2.15
CA THR A 108 17.64 20.19 2.35
C THR A 108 16.81 18.99 2.80
N VAL A 109 16.97 17.86 2.11
CA VAL A 109 16.23 16.63 2.38
C VAL A 109 16.64 15.99 3.70
N PHE A 110 17.93 15.93 3.97
CA PHE A 110 18.48 15.41 5.23
C PHE A 110 17.94 16.17 6.43
N THR A 111 18.02 17.51 6.40
CA THR A 111 17.51 18.36 7.49
C THR A 111 16.04 18.14 7.75
N PHE A 112 15.25 17.99 6.68
CA PHE A 112 13.82 17.78 6.78
C PHE A 112 13.47 16.40 7.39
N LEU A 113 14.09 15.33 6.89
CA LEU A 113 13.80 13.97 7.36
C LEU A 113 14.31 13.70 8.77
N ALA A 114 15.43 14.30 9.17
CA ALA A 114 15.92 14.19 10.55
C ALA A 114 14.89 14.61 11.61
N GLU A 115 13.96 15.51 11.25
CA GLU A 115 12.89 15.95 12.13
C GLU A 115 11.63 15.09 12.04
N LEU A 116 11.22 14.66 10.83
CA LEU A 116 9.89 14.11 10.58
C LEU A 116 9.87 12.61 10.30
N ALA A 117 10.95 12.04 9.81
CA ALA A 117 11.05 10.63 9.44
C ALA A 117 12.51 10.14 9.49
N PRO A 118 13.15 10.12 10.68
CA PRO A 118 14.59 9.89 10.83
C PRO A 118 15.04 8.47 10.44
N ASP A 119 14.13 7.50 10.38
CA ASP A 119 14.46 6.11 10.04
C ASP A 119 14.45 5.85 8.54
N ILE A 120 14.05 6.84 7.72
CA ILE A 120 13.89 6.69 6.29
C ILE A 120 15.04 7.35 5.53
N THR A 121 15.73 6.56 4.71
CA THR A 121 16.73 7.07 3.77
C THR A 121 16.09 7.18 2.38
N PRO A 122 15.84 8.39 1.85
CA PRO A 122 15.17 8.57 0.57
C PRO A 122 16.12 8.36 -0.61
N LEU A 123 15.54 8.09 -1.77
CA LEU A 123 16.20 8.15 -3.05
C LEU A 123 16.17 9.59 -3.60
N MET A 124 17.24 10.02 -4.25
CA MET A 124 17.41 11.38 -4.71
C MET A 124 17.26 11.50 -6.23
N ASP A 125 16.09 11.95 -6.69
CA ASP A 125 15.83 12.27 -8.11
C ASP A 125 16.16 13.74 -8.38
N ARG A 126 17.48 14.05 -8.37
CA ARG A 126 18.02 15.44 -8.42
C ARG A 126 17.62 16.21 -9.65
N ASP A 127 17.54 15.55 -10.79
CA ASP A 127 17.20 16.14 -12.09
C ASP A 127 15.72 16.00 -12.43
N GLY A 128 14.93 15.30 -11.59
CA GLY A 128 13.50 15.08 -11.79
C GLY A 128 13.14 14.11 -12.91
N LEU A 129 14.11 13.43 -13.51
CA LEU A 129 13.87 12.59 -14.69
C LEU A 129 13.10 11.30 -14.35
N VAL A 130 13.30 10.73 -13.16
CA VAL A 130 12.50 9.59 -12.71
C VAL A 130 11.09 10.04 -12.43
N THR A 131 10.90 11.17 -11.74
CA THR A 131 9.58 11.76 -11.50
C THR A 131 8.85 12.04 -12.82
N GLU A 132 9.52 12.62 -13.81
CA GLU A 132 8.94 12.86 -15.14
C GLU A 132 8.50 11.55 -15.81
N ARG A 133 9.31 10.50 -15.75
CA ARG A 133 8.99 9.18 -16.33
C ARG A 133 7.81 8.50 -15.65
N TRP A 134 7.69 8.59 -14.33
CA TRP A 134 6.61 8.00 -13.55
C TRP A 134 5.31 8.79 -13.63
N GLN A 135 5.35 10.06 -13.99
CA GLN A 135 4.19 10.95 -14.18
C GLN A 135 3.21 10.95 -13.00
N PRO A 136 3.65 11.30 -11.78
CA PRO A 136 2.80 11.25 -10.59
C PRO A 136 1.62 12.23 -10.61
N ARG A 137 1.51 13.12 -11.60
CA ARG A 137 0.46 14.15 -11.77
C ARG A 137 0.39 15.20 -10.65
N GLY A 138 1.35 15.22 -9.75
CA GLY A 138 1.46 16.12 -8.60
C GLY A 138 2.06 15.44 -7.39
N LEU A 139 2.40 16.22 -6.36
CA LEU A 139 2.97 15.71 -5.11
C LEU A 139 2.01 15.94 -3.94
N PRO A 140 1.95 15.02 -2.99
CA PRO A 140 2.57 13.69 -3.02
C PRO A 140 1.81 12.74 -3.93
N ALA A 141 2.50 11.71 -4.40
CA ALA A 141 1.87 10.59 -5.10
C ALA A 141 2.53 9.27 -4.67
N THR A 142 1.70 8.27 -4.41
CA THR A 142 2.17 6.95 -4.00
C THR A 142 1.69 5.90 -4.98
N PHE A 143 2.63 5.17 -5.55
CA PHE A 143 2.34 3.99 -6.35
C PHE A 143 2.56 2.73 -5.52
N PHE A 144 1.64 1.78 -5.63
CA PHE A 144 1.86 0.42 -5.16
C PHE A 144 2.23 -0.46 -6.34
N VAL A 145 3.41 -1.08 -6.23
CA VAL A 145 3.95 -2.01 -7.24
C VAL A 145 3.88 -3.42 -6.67
N ASP A 146 3.33 -4.35 -7.44
CA ASP A 146 3.19 -5.74 -7.02
C ASP A 146 4.53 -6.51 -7.04
N PRO A 147 4.60 -7.73 -6.47
CA PRO A 147 5.82 -8.55 -6.48
C PRO A 147 6.37 -8.87 -7.87
N GLU A 148 5.52 -8.82 -8.91
CA GLU A 148 5.91 -8.99 -10.30
C GLU A 148 6.39 -7.69 -10.96
N GLY A 149 6.38 -6.55 -10.23
CA GLY A 149 6.85 -5.25 -10.68
C GLY A 149 5.83 -4.48 -11.52
N ARG A 150 4.52 -4.69 -11.31
CA ARG A 150 3.46 -4.00 -12.04
C ARG A 150 2.76 -2.97 -11.17
N LEU A 151 2.39 -1.85 -11.76
CA LEU A 151 1.64 -0.78 -11.09
C LEU A 151 0.20 -1.23 -10.83
N GLN A 152 -0.16 -1.39 -9.55
CA GLN A 152 -1.49 -1.84 -9.15
C GLN A 152 -2.38 -0.69 -8.64
N TYR A 153 -1.83 0.19 -7.81
CA TYR A 153 -2.61 1.29 -7.25
C TYR A 153 -1.84 2.60 -7.26
N LEU A 154 -2.59 3.71 -7.28
CA LEU A 154 -2.07 5.07 -7.17
C LEU A 154 -2.89 5.85 -6.14
N ALA A 155 -2.22 6.46 -5.17
CA ALA A 155 -2.80 7.49 -4.31
C ALA A 155 -2.28 8.86 -4.73
N LEU A 156 -3.20 9.81 -4.95
CA LEU A 156 -2.87 11.20 -5.28
C LEU A 156 -3.16 12.11 -4.10
N GLY A 157 -2.18 12.92 -3.70
CA GLY A 157 -2.24 13.79 -2.53
C GLY A 157 -2.02 13.06 -1.21
N GLY A 158 -1.80 13.81 -0.13
CA GLY A 158 -1.47 13.27 1.18
C GLY A 158 -2.54 12.36 1.77
N ARG A 159 -2.10 11.28 2.43
CA ARG A 159 -2.96 10.27 3.06
C ARG A 159 -2.53 10.03 4.51
N PRO A 160 -3.47 9.72 5.42
CA PRO A 160 -3.14 9.27 6.78
C PRO A 160 -2.80 7.78 6.76
N TRP A 161 -1.58 7.44 6.33
CA TRP A 161 -1.15 6.06 6.08
C TRP A 161 -1.24 5.14 7.29
N ASP A 162 -1.15 5.69 8.49
CA ASP A 162 -1.29 5.00 9.78
C ASP A 162 -2.74 4.81 10.25
N SER A 163 -3.73 5.34 9.51
CA SER A 163 -5.14 5.15 9.88
C SER A 163 -5.60 3.71 9.66
N PRO A 164 -6.62 3.24 10.40
CA PRO A 164 -7.09 1.86 10.30
C PRO A 164 -7.48 1.42 8.88
N GLU A 165 -8.05 2.34 8.09
CA GLU A 165 -8.48 2.07 6.71
C GLU A 165 -7.29 1.74 5.79
N TYR A 166 -6.24 2.60 5.81
CA TYR A 166 -5.04 2.40 4.99
C TYR A 166 -4.19 1.24 5.49
N LEU A 167 -4.05 1.08 6.81
CA LEU A 167 -3.36 -0.07 7.39
C LEU A 167 -4.02 -1.38 7.01
N ALA A 168 -5.35 -1.47 7.06
CA ALA A 168 -6.08 -2.67 6.64
C ALA A 168 -5.87 -2.95 5.15
N PHE A 169 -5.84 -1.91 4.30
CA PHE A 169 -5.53 -2.06 2.88
C PHE A 169 -4.12 -2.62 2.66
N VAL A 170 -3.10 -2.00 3.24
CA VAL A 170 -1.69 -2.45 3.10
C VAL A 170 -1.52 -3.87 3.64
N GLN A 171 -2.11 -4.19 4.80
CA GLN A 171 -2.07 -5.55 5.36
C GLN A 171 -2.70 -6.60 4.44
N ARG A 172 -3.72 -6.25 3.65
CA ARG A 172 -4.30 -7.17 2.66
C ARG A 172 -3.36 -7.39 1.48
N LEU A 173 -2.68 -6.33 1.00
CA LEU A 173 -1.72 -6.45 -0.09
C LEU A 173 -0.60 -7.45 0.26
N VAL A 174 0.04 -7.28 1.40
CA VAL A 174 1.20 -8.09 1.81
C VAL A 174 0.86 -9.54 2.20
N ARG A 175 -0.42 -9.91 2.24
CA ARG A 175 -0.87 -11.29 2.49
C ARG A 175 -1.21 -12.08 1.23
N GLN A 176 -1.20 -11.43 0.09
CA GLN A 176 -1.47 -12.06 -1.22
C GLN A 176 -0.20 -12.70 -1.77
#